data_3e210e462feb69778f982e7685453532
#
_entry.id   3e210e462feb69778f982e7685453532
#
_cell.length_a   1.000
_cell.length_b   1.000
_cell.length_c   1.000
_cell.angle_alpha   90.00
_cell.angle_beta   90.00
_cell.angle_gamma   90.00
#
_symmetry.space_group_name_H-M   'P 1'
#
loop_
_entity.id
_entity.type
_entity.pdbx_description
1 polymer ?
#
loop_
_entity_poly.entity_id
_entity_poly.type
_entity_poly.pdbx_seq_one_letter_code
_entity_poly.pdbx_strand_id
1 'polypeptide(L)'
;MTTAPDLRDDRAAVDKAISLLTAFGDRGSSGVGVSELARRAQLSKSTAFRLLGTLERNGVVERVGTDYRLGERLHQLGRSVYAPDHEHVHDLLLPHLTDLYELTRHTSHLAVLHGTDVVYLAKLYGHRPAPVPSRVGGRLPAHATAVGKVMLAYDAEAATRATATPLHRFTTHTITDPTALCAELDRVRRTGIAYDDEESRPGLSCVAAPVLDRTGRLVAALSIAGRRGHIDTVRLGADVRRIAAAASRTWAGHGRTAARA
;
A
#
# COMPACT_ATOMS: atom_id res chain seq x y z
N MET A 1 14.43 43.99 -22.37
CA MET A 1 14.09 43.22 -21.15
C MET A 1 12.65 42.79 -21.29
N THR A 2 12.44 41.56 -21.75
CA THR A 2 11.10 40.99 -21.98
C THR A 2 10.66 40.35 -20.69
N THR A 3 9.70 40.95 -20.01
CA THR A 3 9.02 40.37 -18.85
C THR A 3 8.26 39.12 -19.29
N ALA A 4 8.63 37.97 -18.75
CA ALA A 4 7.86 36.74 -18.94
C ALA A 4 6.41 36.96 -18.44
N PRO A 5 5.38 36.43 -19.15
CA PRO A 5 4.01 36.57 -18.73
C PRO A 5 3.81 35.85 -17.38
N ASP A 6 3.23 36.56 -16.42
CA ASP A 6 2.76 36.06 -15.14
C ASP A 6 1.60 35.09 -15.45
N LEU A 7 1.92 33.80 -15.62
CA LEU A 7 0.93 32.74 -15.79
C LEU A 7 0.13 32.64 -14.49
N ARG A 8 -1.02 33.29 -14.44
CA ARG A 8 -1.98 33.15 -13.35
C ARG A 8 -2.30 31.65 -13.23
N ASP A 9 -1.99 31.11 -12.06
CA ASP A 9 -2.29 29.72 -11.74
C ASP A 9 -3.82 29.63 -11.47
N ASP A 10 -4.57 29.18 -12.49
CA ASP A 10 -6.05 29.10 -12.49
C ASP A 10 -6.59 27.88 -11.69
N ARG A 11 -5.70 27.05 -11.08
CA ARG A 11 -6.14 25.95 -10.21
C ARG A 11 -7.02 26.49 -9.07
N ALA A 12 -8.07 25.72 -8.73
CA ALA A 12 -8.92 26.02 -7.57
C ALA A 12 -8.10 26.01 -6.26
N ALA A 13 -8.57 26.74 -5.25
CA ALA A 13 -7.87 26.78 -3.95
C ALA A 13 -7.70 25.41 -3.31
N VAL A 14 -8.67 24.52 -3.51
CA VAL A 14 -8.60 23.11 -3.04
C VAL A 14 -7.51 22.34 -3.76
N ASP A 15 -7.39 22.48 -5.09
CA ASP A 15 -6.34 21.79 -5.86
C ASP A 15 -4.95 22.24 -5.42
N LYS A 16 -4.77 23.53 -5.17
CA LYS A 16 -3.52 24.08 -4.65
C LYS A 16 -3.20 23.54 -3.25
N ALA A 17 -4.20 23.41 -2.38
CA ALA A 17 -4.04 22.85 -1.04
C ALA A 17 -3.66 21.37 -1.10
N ILE A 18 -4.31 20.56 -1.95
CA ILE A 18 -3.98 19.14 -2.15
C ILE A 18 -2.57 18.98 -2.72
N SER A 19 -2.21 19.78 -3.74
CA SER A 19 -0.85 19.78 -4.31
C SER A 19 0.20 20.09 -3.26
N LEU A 20 -0.09 21.04 -2.35
CA LEU A 20 0.80 21.42 -1.26
C LEU A 20 0.96 20.30 -0.23
N LEU A 21 -0.13 19.61 0.15
CA LEU A 21 -0.07 18.46 1.04
C LEU A 21 0.71 17.29 0.42
N THR A 22 0.51 17.03 -0.86
CA THR A 22 1.25 16.00 -1.60
C THR A 22 2.75 16.32 -1.70
N ALA A 23 3.11 17.61 -1.72
CA ALA A 23 4.51 18.07 -1.81
C ALA A 23 5.37 17.71 -0.59
N PHE A 24 4.78 17.36 0.55
CA PHE A 24 5.53 16.86 1.70
C PHE A 24 6.23 15.53 1.39
N GLY A 25 5.62 14.65 0.56
CA GLY A 25 6.19 13.36 0.20
C GLY A 25 6.60 12.54 1.43
N ASP A 26 7.80 11.97 1.39
CA ASP A 26 8.33 11.13 2.48
C ASP A 26 8.80 11.93 3.72
N ARG A 27 8.81 13.24 3.64
CA ARG A 27 9.25 14.15 4.71
C ARG A 27 8.10 14.72 5.54
N GLY A 28 6.90 14.17 5.42
CA GLY A 28 5.72 14.67 6.12
C GLY A 28 5.90 14.76 7.65
N SER A 29 6.70 13.89 8.26
CA SER A 29 6.99 13.87 9.70
C SER A 29 8.24 14.66 10.11
N SER A 30 9.21 14.86 9.20
CA SER A 30 10.51 15.47 9.53
C SER A 30 10.57 17.00 9.34
N GLY A 31 9.52 17.58 8.76
CA GLY A 31 9.46 19.00 8.46
C GLY A 31 10.04 19.37 7.07
N VAL A 32 9.37 20.32 6.40
CA VAL A 32 9.77 20.87 5.12
C VAL A 32 9.51 22.38 5.10
N GLY A 33 10.51 23.14 4.66
CA GLY A 33 10.40 24.61 4.57
C GLY A 33 9.42 25.06 3.49
N VAL A 34 8.79 26.22 3.71
CA VAL A 34 7.78 26.80 2.81
C VAL A 34 8.28 26.98 1.35
N SER A 35 9.54 27.35 1.16
CA SER A 35 10.10 27.56 -0.19
C SER A 35 10.21 26.25 -0.97
N GLU A 36 10.58 25.16 -0.31
CA GLU A 36 10.65 23.83 -0.91
C GLU A 36 9.26 23.27 -1.21
N LEU A 37 8.30 23.43 -0.28
CA LEU A 37 6.91 23.04 -0.51
C LEU A 37 6.29 23.80 -1.69
N ALA A 38 6.52 25.10 -1.75
CA ALA A 38 6.05 25.95 -2.87
C ALA A 38 6.61 25.47 -4.21
N ARG A 39 7.92 25.21 -4.27
CA ARG A 39 8.59 24.70 -5.47
C ARG A 39 8.02 23.36 -5.93
N ARG A 40 7.87 22.40 -5.01
CA ARG A 40 7.33 21.05 -5.33
C ARG A 40 5.87 21.10 -5.75
N ALA A 41 5.06 21.95 -5.12
CA ALA A 41 3.65 22.13 -5.45
C ALA A 41 3.42 23.02 -6.67
N GLN A 42 4.50 23.60 -7.24
CA GLN A 42 4.44 24.57 -8.33
C GLN A 42 3.55 25.77 -7.99
N LEU A 43 3.73 26.33 -6.80
CA LEU A 43 3.03 27.52 -6.30
C LEU A 43 4.00 28.66 -6.03
N SER A 44 3.48 29.90 -6.06
CA SER A 44 4.25 31.03 -5.52
C SER A 44 4.44 30.86 -4.02
N LYS A 45 5.58 31.33 -3.48
CA LYS A 45 5.87 31.25 -2.03
C LYS A 45 4.79 31.92 -1.19
N SER A 46 4.22 33.03 -1.66
CA SER A 46 3.14 33.74 -0.97
C SER A 46 1.85 32.94 -0.95
N THR A 47 1.48 32.26 -2.04
CA THR A 47 0.31 31.38 -2.10
C THR A 47 0.51 30.18 -1.17
N ALA A 48 1.67 29.52 -1.21
CA ALA A 48 1.98 28.40 -0.33
C ALA A 48 1.92 28.81 1.15
N PHE A 49 2.52 29.93 1.51
CA PHE A 49 2.51 30.44 2.88
C PHE A 49 1.08 30.69 3.39
N ARG A 50 0.23 31.35 2.59
CA ARG A 50 -1.17 31.60 2.95
C ARG A 50 -1.97 30.32 3.11
N LEU A 51 -1.78 29.34 2.22
CA LEU A 51 -2.46 28.05 2.31
C LEU A 51 -1.97 27.23 3.51
N LEU A 52 -0.65 27.21 3.78
CA LEU A 52 -0.10 26.57 4.97
C LEU A 52 -0.67 27.15 6.25
N GLY A 53 -0.81 28.48 6.36
CA GLY A 53 -1.45 29.09 7.51
C GLY A 53 -2.93 28.71 7.67
N THR A 54 -3.66 28.48 6.56
CA THR A 54 -5.02 27.96 6.62
C THR A 54 -5.06 26.49 7.05
N LEU A 55 -4.17 25.66 6.51
CA LEU A 55 -4.05 24.25 6.87
C LEU A 55 -3.60 24.05 8.33
N GLU A 56 -2.72 24.94 8.83
CA GLU A 56 -2.27 24.97 10.22
C GLU A 56 -3.41 25.25 11.18
N ARG A 57 -4.21 26.31 10.92
CA ARG A 57 -5.41 26.63 11.73
C ARG A 57 -6.42 25.48 11.78
N ASN A 58 -6.43 24.63 10.76
CA ASN A 58 -7.30 23.45 10.70
C ASN A 58 -6.62 22.17 11.24
N GLY A 59 -5.39 22.23 11.77
CA GLY A 59 -4.66 21.08 12.28
C GLY A 59 -4.21 20.07 11.23
N VAL A 60 -4.28 20.45 9.94
CA VAL A 60 -3.88 19.60 8.80
C VAL A 60 -2.37 19.61 8.59
N VAL A 61 -1.73 20.73 8.94
CA VAL A 61 -0.26 20.85 9.06
C VAL A 61 0.07 21.49 10.40
N GLU A 62 1.28 21.26 10.87
CA GLU A 62 1.85 21.85 12.07
C GLU A 62 3.13 22.60 11.72
N ARG A 63 3.35 23.76 12.34
CA ARG A 63 4.59 24.50 12.19
C ARG A 63 5.57 24.11 13.29
N VAL A 64 6.80 23.77 12.87
CA VAL A 64 7.90 23.40 13.77
C VAL A 64 9.10 24.30 13.42
N GLY A 65 9.28 25.35 14.20
CA GLY A 65 10.26 26.40 13.89
C GLY A 65 9.93 27.12 12.59
N THR A 66 10.81 27.02 11.59
CA THR A 66 10.65 27.57 10.23
C THR A 66 9.98 26.62 9.25
N ASP A 67 9.85 25.36 9.63
CA ASP A 67 9.37 24.29 8.77
C ASP A 67 7.93 23.90 9.11
N TYR A 68 7.30 23.13 8.21
CA TYR A 68 5.99 22.56 8.38
C TYR A 68 6.06 21.04 8.31
N ARG A 69 5.22 20.35 9.08
CA ARG A 69 4.99 18.91 8.99
C ARG A 69 3.50 18.62 8.84
N LEU A 70 3.15 17.41 8.42
CA LEU A 70 1.76 16.97 8.38
C LEU A 70 1.22 16.86 9.81
N GLY A 71 0.01 17.38 10.02
CA GLY A 71 -0.65 17.46 11.33
C GLY A 71 -1.47 16.21 11.64
N GLU A 72 -1.79 16.03 12.92
CA GLU A 72 -2.53 14.89 13.45
C GLU A 72 -3.93 14.71 12.82
N ARG A 73 -4.57 15.79 12.41
CA ARG A 73 -5.90 15.73 11.77
C ARG A 73 -5.91 14.87 10.50
N LEU A 74 -4.81 14.85 9.75
CA LEU A 74 -4.70 13.94 8.59
C LEU A 74 -4.70 12.47 9.00
N HIS A 75 -4.09 12.14 10.14
CA HIS A 75 -4.13 10.79 10.69
C HIS A 75 -5.56 10.40 11.09
N GLN A 76 -6.28 11.29 11.77
CA GLN A 76 -7.68 11.07 12.16
C GLN A 76 -8.58 10.89 10.93
N LEU A 77 -8.43 11.73 9.90
CA LEU A 77 -9.16 11.60 8.65
C LEU A 77 -8.80 10.31 7.91
N GLY A 78 -7.50 9.94 7.91
CA GLY A 78 -7.02 8.72 7.29
C GLY A 78 -7.59 7.44 7.93
N ARG A 79 -7.81 7.42 9.23
CA ARG A 79 -8.48 6.30 9.92
C ARG A 79 -9.92 6.08 9.43
N SER A 80 -10.62 7.15 9.08
CA SER A 80 -12.00 7.08 8.57
C SER A 80 -12.09 6.70 7.09
N VAL A 81 -10.97 6.66 6.36
CA VAL A 81 -10.92 6.30 4.93
C VAL A 81 -11.05 4.79 4.71
N TYR A 82 -10.61 4.01 5.68
CA TYR A 82 -10.77 2.56 5.59
C TYR A 82 -12.21 2.19 5.95
N ALA A 83 -12.83 1.37 5.08
CA ALA A 83 -14.11 0.77 5.42
C ALA A 83 -14.00 0.10 6.80
N PRO A 84 -15.06 0.11 7.63
CA PRO A 84 -15.07 -0.56 8.94
C PRO A 84 -14.56 -2.00 8.87
N ASP A 85 -14.77 -2.66 7.72
CA ASP A 85 -14.27 -4.01 7.44
C ASP A 85 -12.73 -4.10 7.45
N HIS A 86 -12.03 -3.04 7.03
CA HIS A 86 -10.55 -3.03 7.01
C HIS A 86 -9.95 -2.91 8.41
N GLU A 87 -10.59 -2.16 9.32
CA GLU A 87 -10.17 -2.07 10.73
C GLU A 87 -10.34 -3.43 11.40
N HIS A 88 -11.47 -4.10 11.16
CA HIS A 88 -11.71 -5.45 11.65
C HIS A 88 -10.72 -6.48 11.09
N VAL A 89 -10.42 -6.42 9.79
CA VAL A 89 -9.37 -7.27 9.18
C VAL A 89 -8.02 -7.01 9.81
N HIS A 90 -7.65 -5.74 10.03
CA HIS A 90 -6.39 -5.36 10.65
C HIS A 90 -6.28 -5.97 12.06
N ASP A 91 -7.25 -5.69 12.93
CA ASP A 91 -7.18 -6.07 14.35
C ASP A 91 -7.19 -7.59 14.54
N LEU A 92 -8.01 -8.29 13.76
CA LEU A 92 -8.13 -9.73 13.87
C LEU A 92 -6.91 -10.48 13.29
N LEU A 93 -6.29 -9.93 12.24
CA LEU A 93 -5.21 -10.61 11.54
C LEU A 93 -3.80 -10.11 11.91
N LEU A 94 -3.68 -9.01 12.64
CA LEU A 94 -2.39 -8.48 13.10
C LEU A 94 -1.57 -9.51 13.93
N PRO A 95 -2.15 -10.34 14.82
CA PRO A 95 -1.40 -11.39 15.51
C PRO A 95 -0.72 -12.37 14.54
N HIS A 96 -1.39 -12.78 13.46
CA HIS A 96 -0.81 -13.68 12.45
C HIS A 96 0.29 -13.00 11.63
N LEU A 97 0.19 -11.68 11.41
CA LEU A 97 1.28 -10.92 10.82
C LEU A 97 2.50 -10.90 11.73
N THR A 98 2.28 -10.77 13.04
CA THR A 98 3.34 -10.83 14.05
C THR A 98 4.00 -12.21 14.07
N ASP A 99 3.22 -13.30 14.08
CA ASP A 99 3.73 -14.67 14.00
C ASP A 99 4.61 -14.87 12.75
N LEU A 100 4.16 -14.34 11.61
CA LEU A 100 4.92 -14.43 10.36
C LEU A 100 6.24 -13.66 10.44
N TYR A 101 6.23 -12.48 11.04
CA TYR A 101 7.44 -11.69 11.27
C TYR A 101 8.41 -12.39 12.23
N GLU A 102 7.90 -12.89 13.36
CA GLU A 102 8.69 -13.59 14.37
C GLU A 102 9.39 -14.82 13.80
N LEU A 103 8.69 -15.56 12.94
CA LEU A 103 9.22 -16.75 12.28
C LEU A 103 10.29 -16.41 11.24
N THR A 104 10.09 -15.35 10.46
CA THR A 104 10.90 -15.11 9.27
C THR A 104 11.91 -13.98 9.41
N ARG A 105 11.66 -13.04 10.31
CA ARG A 105 12.43 -11.79 10.51
C ARG A 105 12.58 -10.93 9.25
N HIS A 106 11.76 -11.19 8.23
CA HIS A 106 11.65 -10.40 7.02
C HIS A 106 10.55 -9.34 7.15
N THR A 107 10.61 -8.32 6.29
CA THR A 107 9.53 -7.34 6.22
C THR A 107 8.22 -8.04 5.87
N SER A 108 7.22 -7.93 6.75
CA SER A 108 5.95 -8.64 6.62
C SER A 108 4.81 -7.64 6.40
N HIS A 109 3.81 -8.04 5.61
CA HIS A 109 2.69 -7.17 5.27
C HIS A 109 1.36 -7.91 5.41
N LEU A 110 0.36 -7.15 5.85
CA LEU A 110 -1.06 -7.47 5.73
C LEU A 110 -1.68 -6.47 4.74
N ALA A 111 -2.35 -6.97 3.72
CA ALA A 111 -2.93 -6.13 2.68
C ALA A 111 -4.32 -6.62 2.27
N VAL A 112 -5.12 -5.72 1.68
CA VAL A 112 -6.44 -5.98 1.11
C VAL A 112 -6.51 -5.46 -0.33
N LEU A 113 -7.48 -5.95 -1.09
CA LEU A 113 -7.73 -5.48 -2.46
C LEU A 113 -8.65 -4.26 -2.45
N HIS A 114 -8.32 -3.27 -3.27
CA HIS A 114 -9.19 -2.13 -3.55
C HIS A 114 -9.21 -1.83 -5.05
N GLY A 115 -10.27 -2.23 -5.71
CA GLY A 115 -10.33 -2.17 -7.18
C GLY A 115 -9.29 -3.09 -7.82
N THR A 116 -8.30 -2.52 -8.49
CA THR A 116 -7.16 -3.23 -9.09
C THR A 116 -5.84 -2.97 -8.36
N ASP A 117 -5.90 -2.32 -7.20
CA ASP A 117 -4.75 -2.01 -6.36
C ASP A 117 -4.79 -2.79 -5.06
N VAL A 118 -3.63 -2.99 -4.46
CA VAL A 118 -3.49 -3.46 -3.09
C VAL A 118 -3.36 -2.27 -2.14
N VAL A 119 -3.99 -2.36 -0.97
CA VAL A 119 -3.86 -1.42 0.14
C VAL A 119 -3.20 -2.13 1.31
N TYR A 120 -2.10 -1.58 1.81
CA TYR A 120 -1.39 -2.15 2.94
C TYR A 120 -2.00 -1.69 4.26
N LEU A 121 -2.58 -2.61 5.03
CA LEU A 121 -3.19 -2.32 6.34
C LEU A 121 -2.15 -2.31 7.47
N ALA A 122 -1.16 -3.21 7.39
CA ALA A 122 -0.06 -3.28 8.36
C ALA A 122 1.25 -3.67 7.69
N LYS A 123 2.35 -3.23 8.30
CA LYS A 123 3.73 -3.53 7.88
C LYS A 123 4.63 -3.65 9.10
N LEU A 124 5.32 -4.77 9.22
CA LEU A 124 6.40 -4.98 10.19
C LEU A 124 7.73 -4.99 9.45
N TYR A 125 8.66 -4.17 9.91
CA TYR A 125 9.95 -4.01 9.24
C TYR A 125 10.91 -5.13 9.60
N GLY A 126 11.47 -5.80 8.61
CA GLY A 126 12.50 -6.82 8.81
C GLY A 126 13.82 -6.24 9.34
N HIS A 127 14.62 -7.08 9.96
CA HIS A 127 15.94 -6.70 10.51
C HIS A 127 16.92 -6.25 9.42
N ARG A 128 16.76 -6.74 8.20
CA ARG A 128 17.57 -6.33 7.04
C ARG A 128 16.72 -5.44 6.14
N PRO A 129 17.07 -4.15 6.00
CA PRO A 129 16.31 -3.24 5.16
C PRO A 129 16.22 -3.76 3.72
N ALA A 130 14.99 -3.87 3.21
CA ALA A 130 14.72 -4.08 1.80
C ALA A 130 14.06 -2.82 1.21
N PRO A 131 14.33 -2.48 -0.05
CA PRO A 131 13.76 -1.29 -0.68
C PRO A 131 12.31 -1.53 -1.07
N VAL A 132 11.45 -1.89 -0.11
CA VAL A 132 10.02 -2.13 -0.34
C VAL A 132 9.27 -0.82 -0.56
N PRO A 133 8.54 -0.66 -1.68
CA PRO A 133 7.77 0.56 -1.96
C PRO A 133 6.50 0.69 -1.11
N SER A 134 6.12 -0.39 -0.41
CA SER A 134 4.90 -0.45 0.41
C SER A 134 4.95 0.50 1.60
N ARG A 135 3.81 1.14 1.90
CA ARG A 135 3.54 1.95 3.11
C ARG A 135 2.16 1.59 3.64
N VAL A 136 1.98 1.65 4.95
CA VAL A 136 0.64 1.53 5.54
C VAL A 136 -0.25 2.63 4.95
N GLY A 137 -1.42 2.25 4.47
CA GLY A 137 -2.31 3.13 3.71
C GLY A 137 -1.92 3.36 2.26
N GLY A 138 -0.72 3.00 1.85
CA GLY A 138 -0.26 3.14 0.47
C GLY A 138 -0.88 2.11 -0.46
N ARG A 139 -0.97 2.48 -1.74
CA ARG A 139 -1.51 1.62 -2.82
C ARG A 139 -0.41 1.23 -3.79
N LEU A 140 -0.46 0.00 -4.25
CA LEU A 140 0.36 -0.48 -5.36
C LEU A 140 -0.50 -1.30 -6.32
N PRO A 141 -0.23 -1.28 -7.63
CA PRO A 141 -0.93 -2.11 -8.60
C PRO A 141 -0.84 -3.59 -8.29
N ALA A 142 -1.98 -4.28 -8.30
CA ALA A 142 -2.06 -5.67 -7.88
C ALA A 142 -1.27 -6.61 -8.81
N HIS A 143 -1.24 -6.36 -10.13
CA HIS A 143 -0.58 -7.23 -11.10
C HIS A 143 0.94 -7.38 -10.87
N ALA A 144 1.59 -6.38 -10.27
CA ALA A 144 3.04 -6.34 -10.12
C ALA A 144 3.53 -6.70 -8.70
N THR A 145 2.64 -7.14 -7.81
CA THR A 145 3.01 -7.47 -6.42
C THR A 145 2.57 -8.88 -6.04
N ALA A 146 3.32 -9.57 -5.17
CA ALA A 146 2.95 -10.91 -4.70
C ALA A 146 1.56 -10.91 -4.04
N VAL A 147 1.30 -9.97 -3.11
CA VAL A 147 -0.03 -9.83 -2.45
C VAL A 147 -1.14 -9.56 -3.47
N GLY A 148 -0.86 -8.72 -4.47
CA GLY A 148 -1.85 -8.38 -5.50
C GLY A 148 -2.17 -9.56 -6.42
N LYS A 149 -1.17 -10.32 -6.87
CA LYS A 149 -1.40 -11.54 -7.67
C LYS A 149 -2.20 -12.59 -6.89
N VAL A 150 -1.93 -12.75 -5.58
CA VAL A 150 -2.79 -13.56 -4.72
C VAL A 150 -4.23 -13.05 -4.77
N MET A 151 -4.44 -11.75 -4.58
CA MET A 151 -5.79 -11.18 -4.52
C MET A 151 -6.53 -11.33 -5.84
N LEU A 152 -5.89 -11.00 -6.96
CA LEU A 152 -6.47 -11.18 -8.30
C LEU A 152 -6.78 -12.65 -8.60
N ALA A 153 -5.99 -13.59 -8.09
CA ALA A 153 -6.24 -15.02 -8.29
C ALA A 153 -7.55 -15.50 -7.63
N TYR A 154 -7.99 -14.85 -6.56
CA TYR A 154 -9.21 -15.21 -5.82
C TYR A 154 -10.38 -14.23 -6.02
N ASP A 155 -10.20 -13.21 -6.86
CA ASP A 155 -11.24 -12.25 -7.27
C ASP A 155 -11.25 -12.13 -8.80
N ALA A 156 -12.12 -12.92 -9.44
CA ALA A 156 -12.21 -12.99 -10.89
C ALA A 156 -12.67 -11.66 -11.53
N GLU A 157 -13.52 -10.90 -10.84
CA GLU A 157 -13.98 -9.60 -11.31
C GLU A 157 -12.85 -8.58 -11.29
N ALA A 158 -12.08 -8.54 -10.21
CA ALA A 158 -10.89 -7.68 -10.12
C ALA A 158 -9.82 -8.08 -11.14
N ALA A 159 -9.60 -9.39 -11.38
CA ALA A 159 -8.69 -9.87 -12.41
C ALA A 159 -9.12 -9.40 -13.81
N THR A 160 -10.41 -9.49 -14.12
CA THR A 160 -10.97 -8.99 -15.39
C THR A 160 -10.76 -7.48 -15.52
N ARG A 161 -11.04 -6.70 -14.48
CA ARG A 161 -10.79 -5.26 -14.50
C ARG A 161 -9.31 -4.92 -14.66
N ALA A 162 -8.42 -5.65 -14.00
CA ALA A 162 -6.97 -5.43 -14.09
C ALA A 162 -6.44 -5.68 -15.52
N THR A 163 -6.96 -6.70 -16.20
CA THR A 163 -6.56 -7.06 -17.57
C THR A 163 -7.25 -6.25 -18.66
N ALA A 164 -8.31 -5.51 -18.34
CA ALA A 164 -9.03 -4.64 -19.28
C ALA A 164 -8.26 -3.35 -19.63
N THR A 165 -7.22 -3.00 -18.87
CA THR A 165 -6.39 -1.82 -19.08
C THR A 165 -4.93 -2.22 -19.29
N PRO A 166 -4.12 -1.40 -20.00
CA PRO A 166 -2.70 -1.69 -20.15
C PRO A 166 -2.00 -1.86 -18.79
N LEU A 167 -1.32 -3.00 -18.61
CA LEU A 167 -0.56 -3.29 -17.40
C LEU A 167 0.73 -2.48 -17.38
N HIS A 168 0.89 -1.62 -16.38
CA HIS A 168 2.06 -0.75 -16.28
C HIS A 168 3.34 -1.54 -15.98
N ARG A 169 4.41 -1.25 -16.71
CA ARG A 169 5.72 -1.86 -16.52
C ARG A 169 6.53 -1.07 -15.49
N PHE A 170 6.90 -1.68 -14.39
CA PHE A 170 7.78 -1.10 -13.36
C PHE A 170 9.24 -1.52 -13.55
N THR A 171 9.45 -2.75 -14.06
CA THR A 171 10.76 -3.33 -14.33
C THR A 171 10.70 -4.18 -15.60
N THR A 172 11.82 -4.75 -15.99
CA THR A 172 11.87 -5.74 -17.08
C THR A 172 11.19 -7.05 -16.72
N HIS A 173 10.98 -7.33 -15.42
CA HIS A 173 10.34 -8.55 -14.92
C HIS A 173 8.82 -8.43 -14.74
N THR A 174 8.28 -7.20 -14.76
CA THR A 174 6.83 -6.98 -14.61
C THR A 174 6.05 -7.71 -15.69
N ILE A 175 5.06 -8.50 -15.31
CA ILE A 175 4.10 -9.12 -16.23
C ILE A 175 3.21 -8.03 -16.79
N THR A 176 3.30 -7.80 -18.10
CA THR A 176 2.51 -6.76 -18.82
C THR A 176 1.60 -7.35 -19.90
N ASP A 177 1.72 -8.64 -20.20
CA ASP A 177 0.80 -9.36 -21.07
C ASP A 177 -0.39 -9.90 -20.27
N PRO A 178 -1.64 -9.56 -20.61
CA PRO A 178 -2.84 -10.06 -19.94
C PRO A 178 -2.94 -11.59 -19.90
N THR A 179 -2.54 -12.25 -20.99
CA THR A 179 -2.58 -13.73 -21.08
C THR A 179 -1.58 -14.37 -20.12
N ALA A 180 -0.36 -13.83 -20.05
CA ALA A 180 0.65 -14.28 -19.12
C ALA A 180 0.21 -14.02 -17.66
N LEU A 181 -0.44 -12.88 -17.38
CA LEU A 181 -1.00 -12.62 -16.06
C LEU A 181 -2.08 -13.65 -15.70
N CYS A 182 -3.02 -13.93 -16.60
CA CYS A 182 -4.06 -14.95 -16.36
C CYS A 182 -3.45 -16.32 -16.05
N ALA A 183 -2.44 -16.76 -16.80
CA ALA A 183 -1.74 -18.02 -16.55
C ALA A 183 -1.05 -18.05 -15.18
N GLU A 184 -0.43 -16.93 -14.77
CA GLU A 184 0.15 -16.77 -13.43
C GLU A 184 -0.91 -16.82 -12.33
N LEU A 185 -2.06 -16.13 -12.50
CA LEU A 185 -3.16 -16.18 -11.54
C LEU A 185 -3.74 -17.59 -11.38
N ASP A 186 -3.84 -18.35 -12.47
CA ASP A 186 -4.25 -19.77 -12.42
C ASP A 186 -3.24 -20.61 -11.66
N ARG A 187 -1.93 -20.38 -11.85
CA ARG A 187 -0.89 -21.03 -11.05
C ARG A 187 -1.05 -20.70 -9.58
N VAL A 188 -1.23 -19.41 -9.25
CA VAL A 188 -1.43 -18.94 -7.86
C VAL A 188 -2.66 -19.62 -7.24
N ARG A 189 -3.77 -19.74 -7.96
CA ARG A 189 -5.00 -20.39 -7.50
C ARG A 189 -4.78 -21.87 -7.16
N ARG A 190 -3.99 -22.56 -7.97
CA ARG A 190 -3.65 -24.00 -7.72
C ARG A 190 -2.67 -24.18 -6.56
N THR A 191 -1.72 -23.27 -6.37
CA THR A 191 -0.64 -23.44 -5.36
C THR A 191 -0.93 -22.74 -4.04
N GLY A 192 -1.81 -21.74 -4.04
CA GLY A 192 -2.07 -20.86 -2.89
C GLY A 192 -0.90 -19.92 -2.58
N ILE A 193 0.02 -19.70 -3.52
CA ILE A 193 1.20 -18.85 -3.30
C ILE A 193 1.49 -18.03 -4.56
N ALA A 194 1.77 -16.72 -4.39
CA ALA A 194 2.32 -15.87 -5.43
C ALA A 194 3.69 -15.35 -5.03
N TYR A 195 4.50 -15.07 -6.03
CA TYR A 195 5.83 -14.47 -5.89
C TYR A 195 5.87 -13.13 -6.63
N ASP A 196 6.68 -12.19 -6.15
CA ASP A 196 7.15 -11.03 -6.89
C ASP A 196 8.67 -11.14 -6.92
N ASP A 197 9.23 -11.45 -8.06
CA ASP A 197 10.68 -11.51 -8.28
C ASP A 197 11.11 -10.33 -9.14
N GLU A 198 11.35 -9.19 -8.45
CA GLU A 198 11.71 -7.91 -9.08
C GLU A 198 10.63 -7.32 -10.00
N GLU A 199 9.37 -7.74 -9.90
CA GLU A 199 8.30 -7.23 -10.75
C GLU A 199 7.88 -5.80 -10.37
N SER A 200 7.74 -5.54 -9.06
CA SER A 200 7.37 -4.21 -8.56
C SER A 200 8.57 -3.27 -8.43
N ARG A 201 9.75 -3.80 -8.16
CA ARG A 201 10.99 -3.04 -7.98
C ARG A 201 12.23 -3.90 -8.16
N PRO A 202 13.28 -3.39 -8.86
CA PRO A 202 14.56 -4.10 -8.94
C PRO A 202 15.16 -4.38 -7.56
N GLY A 203 15.75 -5.57 -7.39
CA GLY A 203 16.38 -6.01 -6.14
C GLY A 203 15.41 -6.43 -5.03
N LEU A 204 14.12 -6.53 -5.31
CA LEU A 204 13.09 -6.95 -4.35
C LEU A 204 12.53 -8.32 -4.73
N SER A 205 12.42 -9.22 -3.74
CA SER A 205 11.68 -10.47 -3.89
C SER A 205 10.68 -10.64 -2.74
N CYS A 206 9.46 -11.08 -3.09
CA CYS A 206 8.36 -11.26 -2.16
C CYS A 206 7.67 -12.60 -2.38
N VAL A 207 7.03 -13.11 -1.33
CA VAL A 207 6.11 -14.25 -1.41
C VAL A 207 4.88 -13.96 -0.58
N ALA A 208 3.70 -14.32 -1.09
CA ALA A 208 2.40 -14.05 -0.46
C ALA A 208 1.46 -15.26 -0.53
N ALA A 209 0.52 -15.31 0.43
CA ALA A 209 -0.57 -16.28 0.47
C ALA A 209 -1.89 -15.62 0.88
N PRO A 210 -3.06 -16.17 0.42
CA PRO A 210 -4.36 -15.62 0.71
C PRO A 210 -4.83 -15.93 2.13
N VAL A 211 -5.58 -15.00 2.70
CA VAL A 211 -6.46 -15.25 3.84
C VAL A 211 -7.89 -15.30 3.29
N LEU A 212 -8.54 -16.43 3.46
CA LEU A 212 -9.85 -16.73 2.89
C LEU A 212 -10.92 -16.88 3.98
N ASP A 213 -12.14 -16.52 3.64
CA ASP A 213 -13.29 -16.82 4.49
C ASP A 213 -13.75 -18.30 4.33
N ARG A 214 -14.84 -18.66 4.98
CA ARG A 214 -15.40 -20.04 4.96
C ARG A 214 -15.94 -20.46 3.61
N THR A 215 -16.23 -19.50 2.74
CA THR A 215 -16.75 -19.75 1.39
C THR A 215 -15.64 -19.77 0.34
N GLY A 216 -14.38 -19.59 0.76
CA GLY A 216 -13.23 -19.49 -0.11
C GLY A 216 -13.05 -18.10 -0.76
N ARG A 217 -13.79 -17.08 -0.32
CA ARG A 217 -13.64 -15.71 -0.81
C ARG A 217 -12.44 -15.06 -0.13
N LEU A 218 -11.79 -14.20 -0.89
CA LEU A 218 -10.64 -13.42 -0.41
C LEU A 218 -11.07 -12.42 0.68
N VAL A 219 -10.34 -12.42 1.79
CA VAL A 219 -10.44 -11.42 2.87
C VAL A 219 -9.24 -10.49 2.83
N ALA A 220 -8.03 -11.06 2.79
CA ALA A 220 -6.77 -10.36 2.83
C ALA A 220 -5.65 -11.22 2.25
N ALA A 221 -4.43 -10.70 2.19
CA ALA A 221 -3.23 -11.47 1.96
C ALA A 221 -2.13 -11.13 2.96
N LEU A 222 -1.35 -12.15 3.35
CA LEU A 222 -0.12 -12.02 4.11
C LEU A 222 1.08 -12.21 3.19
N SER A 223 2.14 -11.45 3.39
CA SER A 223 3.38 -11.60 2.63
C SER A 223 4.61 -11.30 3.45
N ILE A 224 5.74 -11.81 2.95
CA ILE A 224 7.07 -11.37 3.35
C ILE A 224 7.82 -10.84 2.14
N ALA A 225 8.73 -9.90 2.41
CA ALA A 225 9.55 -9.24 1.41
C ALA A 225 10.98 -9.09 1.91
N GLY A 226 11.93 -9.21 0.99
CA GLY A 226 13.34 -9.06 1.29
C GLY A 226 14.13 -8.66 0.05
N ARG A 227 15.42 -8.35 0.23
CA ARG A 227 16.33 -8.12 -0.89
C ARG A 227 16.55 -9.42 -1.65
N ARG A 228 16.45 -9.39 -2.98
CA ARG A 228 16.75 -10.52 -3.84
C ARG A 228 18.14 -11.09 -3.52
N GLY A 229 18.27 -12.43 -3.48
CA GLY A 229 19.49 -13.12 -3.08
C GLY A 229 19.74 -13.19 -1.56
N HIS A 230 18.92 -12.51 -0.74
CA HIS A 230 18.99 -12.55 0.73
C HIS A 230 17.71 -13.11 1.37
N ILE A 231 16.69 -13.37 0.60
CA ILE A 231 15.45 -14.04 1.00
C ILE A 231 15.25 -15.28 0.12
N ASP A 232 15.02 -16.42 0.72
CA ASP A 232 14.59 -17.64 0.04
C ASP A 232 13.06 -17.72 0.05
N THR A 233 12.45 -17.08 -0.93
CA THR A 233 10.97 -17.01 -1.04
C THR A 233 10.36 -18.38 -1.32
N VAL A 234 11.08 -19.29 -1.97
CA VAL A 234 10.61 -20.66 -2.27
C VAL A 234 10.49 -21.45 -0.98
N ARG A 235 11.55 -21.49 -0.17
CA ARG A 235 11.56 -22.17 1.13
C ARG A 235 10.53 -21.59 2.08
N LEU A 236 10.46 -20.26 2.19
CA LEU A 236 9.57 -19.57 3.11
C LEU A 236 8.11 -19.54 2.64
N GLY A 237 7.82 -19.87 1.39
CA GLY A 237 6.46 -19.91 0.85
C GLY A 237 5.55 -20.87 1.61
N ALA A 238 6.06 -22.01 2.06
CA ALA A 238 5.29 -22.96 2.88
C ALA A 238 4.88 -22.35 4.24
N ASP A 239 5.77 -21.59 4.87
CA ASP A 239 5.50 -20.90 6.15
C ASP A 239 4.48 -19.79 5.97
N VAL A 240 4.62 -18.95 4.95
CA VAL A 240 3.65 -17.90 4.61
C VAL A 240 2.25 -18.50 4.43
N ARG A 241 2.14 -19.58 3.64
CA ARG A 241 0.88 -20.29 3.40
C ARG A 241 0.30 -20.88 4.70
N ARG A 242 1.13 -21.51 5.54
CA ARG A 242 0.71 -22.10 6.81
C ARG A 242 0.11 -21.05 7.75
N ILE A 243 0.75 -19.87 7.87
CA ILE A 243 0.28 -18.79 8.72
C ILE A 243 -0.98 -18.14 8.12
N ALA A 244 -1.02 -17.92 6.80
CA ALA A 244 -2.22 -17.40 6.13
C ALA A 244 -3.42 -18.37 6.29
N ALA A 245 -3.20 -19.67 6.26
CA ALA A 245 -4.25 -20.66 6.57
C ALA A 245 -4.70 -20.60 8.04
N ALA A 246 -3.80 -20.33 8.99
CA ALA A 246 -4.18 -20.09 10.38
C ALA A 246 -5.03 -18.81 10.52
N ALA A 247 -4.62 -17.74 9.87
CA ALA A 247 -5.38 -16.47 9.79
C ALA A 247 -6.79 -16.68 9.21
N SER A 248 -6.90 -17.49 8.14
CA SER A 248 -8.20 -17.87 7.56
C SER A 248 -9.12 -18.59 8.55
N ARG A 249 -8.57 -19.50 9.38
CA ARG A 249 -9.35 -20.17 10.44
C ARG A 249 -9.81 -19.21 11.53
N THR A 250 -8.96 -18.28 11.94
CA THR A 250 -9.30 -17.23 12.91
C THR A 250 -10.44 -16.36 12.38
N TRP A 251 -10.35 -15.90 11.13
CA TRP A 251 -11.41 -15.15 10.46
C TRP A 251 -12.73 -15.94 10.41
N ALA A 252 -12.68 -17.19 9.99
CA ALA A 252 -13.85 -18.07 9.94
C ALA A 252 -14.48 -18.33 11.31
N GLY A 253 -13.72 -18.28 12.38
CA GLY A 253 -14.20 -18.41 13.77
C GLY A 253 -15.04 -17.22 14.24
N HIS A 254 -14.61 -16.00 13.90
CA HIS A 254 -15.25 -14.75 14.34
C HIS A 254 -16.64 -14.53 13.74
N GLY A 255 -16.88 -14.91 12.49
CA GLY A 255 -18.21 -14.79 11.87
C GLY A 255 -19.30 -15.63 12.54
N ARG A 256 -18.95 -16.58 13.42
CA ARG A 256 -19.92 -17.36 14.21
C ARG A 256 -20.39 -16.63 15.48
N THR A 257 -19.54 -15.77 16.03
CA THR A 257 -19.86 -15.03 17.26
C THR A 257 -20.79 -13.85 16.96
N ALA A 258 -20.57 -13.16 15.83
CA ALA A 258 -21.40 -12.05 15.38
C ALA A 258 -22.82 -12.48 14.90
N ALA A 259 -22.98 -13.73 14.44
CA ALA A 259 -24.29 -14.26 14.00
C ALA A 259 -25.13 -14.84 15.17
N ARG A 260 -24.59 -14.87 16.40
CA ARG A 260 -25.27 -15.39 17.60
C ARG A 260 -25.57 -14.30 18.64
N ALA A 261 -25.17 -13.06 18.41
CA ALA A 261 -25.51 -11.89 19.22
C ALA A 261 -26.53 -11.01 18.50
#